data_46081f542f0489be2482b8b480c6618a
#
_entry.id   46081f542f0489be2482b8b480c6618a
#
_cell.length_a   1.000
_cell.length_b   1.000
_cell.length_c   1.000
_cell.angle_alpha   90.00
_cell.angle_beta   90.00
_cell.angle_gamma   90.00
#
_symmetry.space_group_name_H-M   'P 1'
#
loop_
_entity.id
_entity.type
_entity.pdbx_description
1 polymer ?
#
loop_
_entity_poly.entity_id
_entity_poly.type
_entity_poly.pdbx_seq_one_letter_code
_entity_poly.pdbx_strand_id
1 'polypeptide(L)'
;MIKKSNFQKYSFSNNDNFKSRRVKLLISGILLFSAFSIISYRTISLASVENRKTMNISFKDVNSKNLASTIRGNIFDRNKNLLATTVNISSLNINPQEVLDINETILKLIKVFPNLNKNELSQKLSSEKKHVNLLREISPKDHVSLLRLGIEALKIENDNKRIYPNHSLASHVLGSTDIDGEGIAGVEKTFNKQLKNGEDISITIHNGIQHITKTLLLEQITKFKAEGGAGIIMNAKNGEIYALVSLPDYNANNYSKILDNKLFNKATKGTYELGSTLKLITAAVALESELINENEVFDVSSPLRVSSKTISDYHPLNYSINIPEVIVHSSNIGSAKIAEKFGPSTQLEYLKSLGLMDKLSLELPELGRPQVLTDQKLLTT
;
A
#
# COMPACT_ATOMS: atom_id res chain seq x y z
N MET A 1 -44.16 110.06 44.55
CA MET A 1 -43.02 109.27 45.14
C MET A 1 -42.87 107.94 44.34
N ILE A 2 -41.91 107.94 43.44
CA ILE A 2 -41.63 106.68 42.65
C ILE A 2 -40.10 106.44 42.74
N LYS A 3 -39.79 105.32 43.34
CA LYS A 3 -38.39 104.83 43.51
C LYS A 3 -37.85 104.35 42.13
N LYS A 4 -36.69 104.92 41.78
CA LYS A 4 -35.88 104.40 40.64
C LYS A 4 -35.20 103.12 40.97
N SER A 5 -35.40 102.06 40.23
CA SER A 5 -34.69 100.82 40.33
C SER A 5 -33.41 100.84 39.48
N ASN A 6 -32.31 100.50 40.09
CA ASN A 6 -31.00 100.38 39.48
C ASN A 6 -30.92 99.12 38.59
N PHE A 7 -30.72 99.26 37.30
CA PHE A 7 -30.34 98.19 36.41
C PHE A 7 -28.81 98.12 36.37
N GLN A 8 -28.30 97.03 36.96
CA GLN A 8 -26.87 96.66 36.83
C GLN A 8 -26.64 96.08 35.46
N LYS A 9 -25.73 96.74 34.67
CA LYS A 9 -25.23 96.20 33.38
C LYS A 9 -24.30 95.01 33.65
N TYR A 10 -24.76 93.79 33.31
CA TYR A 10 -23.85 92.70 33.20
C TYR A 10 -23.05 92.80 31.87
N SER A 11 -21.78 93.07 31.93
CA SER A 11 -20.88 93.00 30.81
C SER A 11 -20.47 91.56 30.58
N PHE A 12 -20.85 90.98 29.44
CA PHE A 12 -20.43 89.65 28.99
C PHE A 12 -18.95 89.68 28.58
N SER A 13 -18.05 89.33 29.49
CA SER A 13 -16.66 88.95 29.16
C SER A 13 -16.64 87.47 28.82
N ASN A 14 -16.99 87.12 27.58
CA ASN A 14 -17.08 85.71 27.21
C ASN A 14 -16.41 85.38 25.82
N ASN A 15 -15.50 86.21 25.33
CA ASN A 15 -14.92 85.99 23.99
C ASN A 15 -13.69 85.04 24.02
N ASP A 16 -13.00 84.92 25.15
CA ASP A 16 -11.77 84.11 25.23
C ASP A 16 -12.10 82.56 25.45
N ASN A 17 -13.14 82.30 26.16
CA ASN A 17 -13.57 80.88 26.36
C ASN A 17 -14.11 80.21 25.08
N PHE A 18 -14.74 80.98 24.21
CA PHE A 18 -15.25 80.44 22.94
C PHE A 18 -14.14 80.14 21.93
N LYS A 19 -13.08 81.01 21.85
CA LYS A 19 -11.90 80.72 21.01
C LYS A 19 -11.14 79.51 21.51
N SER A 20 -10.90 79.39 22.83
CA SER A 20 -10.25 78.22 23.43
C SER A 20 -10.99 76.86 23.18
N ARG A 21 -12.33 76.90 23.26
CA ARG A 21 -13.13 75.70 22.98
C ARG A 21 -13.09 75.32 21.49
N ARG A 22 -13.14 76.27 20.57
CA ARG A 22 -12.99 76.01 19.12
C ARG A 22 -11.62 75.46 18.77
N VAL A 23 -10.55 75.95 19.37
CA VAL A 23 -9.19 75.45 19.18
C VAL A 23 -9.05 74.01 19.73
N LYS A 24 -9.63 73.71 20.90
CA LYS A 24 -9.63 72.34 21.46
C LYS A 24 -10.41 71.36 20.60
N LEU A 25 -11.56 71.78 20.05
CA LEU A 25 -12.34 70.96 19.11
C LEU A 25 -11.61 70.72 17.78
N LEU A 26 -10.92 71.73 17.24
CA LEU A 26 -10.08 71.58 16.07
C LEU A 26 -8.89 70.61 16.30
N ILE A 27 -8.24 70.74 17.43
CA ILE A 27 -7.12 69.82 17.79
C ILE A 27 -7.62 68.39 17.97
N SER A 28 -8.77 68.19 18.64
CA SER A 28 -9.33 66.83 18.78
C SER A 28 -9.82 66.26 17.45
N GLY A 29 -10.35 67.09 16.53
CA GLY A 29 -10.71 66.69 15.19
C GLY A 29 -9.49 66.26 14.34
N ILE A 30 -8.41 67.04 14.42
CA ILE A 30 -7.12 66.73 13.74
C ILE A 30 -6.52 65.42 14.27
N LEU A 31 -6.54 65.19 15.60
CA LEU A 31 -6.07 63.97 16.24
C LEU A 31 -6.87 62.73 15.80
N LEU A 32 -8.20 62.82 15.78
CA LEU A 32 -9.09 61.78 15.30
C LEU A 32 -8.86 61.48 13.81
N PHE A 33 -8.75 62.50 12.99
CA PHE A 33 -8.48 62.35 11.56
C PHE A 33 -7.12 61.67 11.29
N SER A 34 -6.06 62.08 12.04
CA SER A 34 -4.75 61.44 11.93
C SER A 34 -4.79 59.98 12.38
N ALA A 35 -5.49 59.65 13.45
CA ALA A 35 -5.63 58.27 13.91
C ALA A 35 -6.35 57.40 12.86
N PHE A 36 -7.45 57.91 12.28
CA PHE A 36 -8.14 57.22 11.20
C PHE A 36 -7.28 57.08 9.93
N SER A 37 -6.51 58.10 9.58
CA SER A 37 -5.58 58.06 8.44
C SER A 37 -4.49 57.00 8.61
N ILE A 38 -3.94 56.88 9.82
CA ILE A 38 -2.92 55.88 10.16
C ILE A 38 -3.53 54.46 10.08
N ILE A 39 -4.74 54.27 10.62
CA ILE A 39 -5.43 52.96 10.55
C ILE A 39 -5.74 52.60 9.09
N SER A 40 -6.30 53.53 8.31
CA SER A 40 -6.60 53.30 6.90
C SER A 40 -5.35 52.99 6.08
N TYR A 41 -4.24 53.73 6.31
CA TYR A 41 -2.98 53.45 5.66
C TYR A 41 -2.46 52.05 6.02
N ARG A 42 -2.57 51.66 7.30
CA ARG A 42 -2.12 50.35 7.76
C ARG A 42 -2.99 49.22 7.17
N THR A 43 -4.29 49.41 7.07
CA THR A 43 -5.22 48.46 6.46
C THR A 43 -4.93 48.27 4.95
N ILE A 44 -4.73 49.37 4.22
CA ILE A 44 -4.36 49.34 2.81
C ILE A 44 -2.97 48.71 2.63
N SER A 45 -2.00 49.00 3.47
CA SER A 45 -0.68 48.42 3.39
C SER A 45 -0.70 46.91 3.65
N LEU A 46 -1.48 46.47 4.63
CA LEU A 46 -1.67 45.02 4.90
C LEU A 46 -2.38 44.31 3.73
N ALA A 47 -3.45 44.87 3.20
CA ALA A 47 -4.14 44.34 2.02
C ALA A 47 -3.24 44.28 0.77
N SER A 48 -2.37 45.27 0.61
CA SER A 48 -1.40 45.30 -0.51
C SER A 48 -0.25 44.31 -0.34
N VAL A 49 0.16 44.00 0.90
CA VAL A 49 1.17 42.97 1.21
C VAL A 49 0.60 41.59 0.97
N GLU A 50 -0.67 41.34 1.32
CA GLU A 50 -1.34 40.08 1.10
C GLU A 50 -1.56 39.80 -0.40
N ASN A 51 -1.97 40.82 -1.16
CA ASN A 51 -2.09 40.70 -2.62
C ASN A 51 -0.73 40.54 -3.34
N ARG A 52 0.37 41.11 -2.81
CA ARG A 52 1.71 40.85 -3.38
C ARG A 52 2.24 39.47 -3.04
N LYS A 53 1.90 38.91 -1.89
CA LYS A 53 2.27 37.53 -1.53
C LYS A 53 1.48 36.50 -2.36
N THR A 54 0.23 36.77 -2.69
CA THR A 54 -0.57 35.86 -3.53
C THR A 54 -0.26 35.95 -5.03
N MET A 55 0.25 37.09 -5.53
CA MET A 55 0.62 37.21 -6.95
C MET A 55 2.06 36.79 -7.28
N ASN A 56 2.95 36.64 -6.31
CA ASN A 56 4.34 36.20 -6.50
C ASN A 56 4.63 34.83 -5.92
N ILE A 57 3.62 34.00 -5.67
CA ILE A 57 3.82 32.55 -5.57
C ILE A 57 4.03 32.05 -7.00
N SER A 58 5.21 32.31 -7.53
CA SER A 58 5.76 31.57 -8.65
C SER A 58 5.76 30.11 -8.22
N PHE A 59 5.18 29.23 -9.03
CA PHE A 59 5.18 27.79 -8.84
C PHE A 59 6.56 27.16 -8.59
N LYS A 60 7.61 27.98 -8.52
CA LYS A 60 9.01 27.59 -8.27
C LYS A 60 9.43 27.65 -6.80
N ASP A 61 8.78 28.42 -5.94
CA ASP A 61 9.20 28.60 -4.54
C ASP A 61 8.36 27.78 -3.53
N VAL A 62 7.36 27.02 -4.00
CA VAL A 62 6.62 26.04 -3.17
C VAL A 62 7.47 24.79 -2.89
N ASN A 63 8.66 24.68 -3.50
CA ASN A 63 9.50 23.48 -3.40
C ASN A 63 10.51 23.50 -2.24
N SER A 64 10.44 24.42 -1.29
CA SER A 64 11.36 24.35 -0.16
C SER A 64 10.73 24.87 1.12
N LYS A 65 10.02 24.02 1.84
CA LYS A 65 9.79 23.95 3.29
C LYS A 65 8.38 23.58 3.75
N ASN A 66 7.46 23.25 2.85
CA ASN A 66 6.38 22.34 3.21
C ASN A 66 6.55 21.13 2.27
N LEU A 67 7.04 20.02 2.77
CA LEU A 67 6.78 18.72 2.19
C LEU A 67 5.25 18.56 2.19
N ALA A 68 4.58 19.14 1.21
CA ALA A 68 3.33 18.61 0.75
C ALA A 68 3.66 17.14 0.46
N SER A 69 3.21 16.22 1.30
CA SER A 69 3.41 14.80 1.09
C SER A 69 2.92 14.54 -0.33
N THR A 70 3.85 14.28 -1.24
CA THR A 70 3.50 13.93 -2.62
C THR A 70 2.53 12.78 -2.52
N ILE A 71 1.35 12.93 -3.12
CA ILE A 71 0.34 11.86 -3.12
C ILE A 71 1.00 10.64 -3.77
N ARG A 72 0.97 9.52 -3.08
CA ARG A 72 1.55 8.26 -3.56
C ARG A 72 0.98 7.89 -4.92
N GLY A 73 1.85 7.61 -5.90
CA GLY A 73 1.51 7.29 -7.28
C GLY A 73 0.57 6.08 -7.41
N ASN A 74 -0.14 6.01 -8.52
CA ASN A 74 -1.08 4.94 -8.82
C ASN A 74 -0.37 3.69 -9.33
N ILE A 75 -1.03 2.54 -9.15
CA ILE A 75 -0.61 1.28 -9.76
C ILE A 75 -1.69 0.87 -10.77
N PHE A 76 -1.27 0.60 -11.98
CA PHE A 76 -2.13 0.17 -13.08
C PHE A 76 -1.77 -1.24 -13.57
N ASP A 77 -2.77 -1.93 -14.11
CA ASP A 77 -2.55 -3.15 -14.88
C ASP A 77 -1.95 -2.82 -16.26
N ARG A 78 -1.65 -3.84 -17.07
CA ARG A 78 -1.13 -3.68 -18.43
C ARG A 78 -2.04 -2.89 -19.38
N ASN A 79 -3.33 -2.85 -19.11
CA ASN A 79 -4.35 -2.15 -19.90
C ASN A 79 -4.74 -0.78 -19.30
N LYS A 80 -3.96 -0.27 -18.34
CA LYS A 80 -4.20 0.98 -17.63
C LYS A 80 -5.46 0.97 -16.75
N ASN A 81 -5.96 -0.21 -16.35
CA ASN A 81 -6.97 -0.29 -15.31
C ASN A 81 -6.34 -0.04 -13.94
N LEU A 82 -7.01 0.74 -13.11
CA LEU A 82 -6.53 1.13 -11.80
C LEU A 82 -6.54 -0.07 -10.82
N LEU A 83 -5.39 -0.39 -10.23
CA LEU A 83 -5.22 -1.45 -9.24
C LEU A 83 -5.02 -0.92 -7.83
N ALA A 84 -4.34 0.22 -7.68
CA ALA A 84 -4.17 0.90 -6.40
C ALA A 84 -4.08 2.41 -6.61
N THR A 85 -4.73 3.17 -5.73
CA THR A 85 -4.72 4.65 -5.74
C THR A 85 -4.69 5.20 -4.32
N THR A 86 -4.37 6.49 -4.21
CA THR A 86 -4.43 7.20 -2.93
C THR A 86 -5.55 8.24 -2.99
N VAL A 87 -6.40 8.25 -1.98
CA VAL A 87 -7.47 9.24 -1.84
C VAL A 87 -7.23 10.11 -0.62
N ASN A 88 -7.59 11.39 -0.74
CA ASN A 88 -7.58 12.29 0.40
C ASN A 88 -8.77 11.97 1.30
N ILE A 89 -8.51 11.85 2.57
CA ILE A 89 -9.49 11.66 3.62
C ILE A 89 -9.32 12.74 4.69
N SER A 90 -10.28 12.86 5.60
CA SER A 90 -10.13 13.69 6.80
C SER A 90 -9.96 12.78 8.02
N SER A 91 -9.04 13.12 8.89
CA SER A 91 -8.81 12.43 10.17
C SER A 91 -9.09 13.36 11.34
N LEU A 92 -9.61 12.81 12.43
CA LEU A 92 -9.85 13.49 13.69
C LEU A 92 -8.66 13.28 14.61
N ASN A 93 -7.98 14.35 14.90
CA ASN A 93 -6.87 14.40 15.82
C ASN A 93 -7.25 15.21 17.06
N ILE A 94 -6.62 14.94 18.17
CA ILE A 94 -6.79 15.69 19.41
C ILE A 94 -5.45 15.97 20.06
N ASN A 95 -5.32 17.14 20.69
CA ASN A 95 -4.25 17.40 21.63
C ASN A 95 -4.72 17.09 23.06
N PRO A 96 -4.33 15.94 23.67
CA PRO A 96 -4.76 15.59 25.00
C PRO A 96 -4.45 16.63 26.07
N GLN A 97 -3.37 17.40 25.90
CA GLN A 97 -2.94 18.43 26.86
C GLN A 97 -3.88 19.67 26.88
N GLU A 98 -4.70 19.84 25.84
CA GLU A 98 -5.66 20.94 25.71
C GLU A 98 -7.07 20.51 26.10
N VAL A 99 -7.26 19.24 26.52
CA VAL A 99 -8.56 18.72 26.95
C VAL A 99 -8.85 19.16 28.37
N LEU A 100 -9.90 19.96 28.56
CA LEU A 100 -10.30 20.48 29.87
C LEU A 100 -10.97 19.40 30.76
N ASP A 101 -11.88 18.61 30.18
CA ASP A 101 -12.56 17.49 30.85
C ASP A 101 -12.60 16.28 29.91
N ILE A 102 -11.88 15.24 30.32
CA ILE A 102 -11.77 13.99 29.56
C ILE A 102 -13.11 13.26 29.49
N ASN A 103 -13.86 13.21 30.60
CA ASN A 103 -15.12 12.49 30.64
C ASN A 103 -16.19 13.16 29.78
N GLU A 104 -16.31 14.48 29.87
CA GLU A 104 -17.23 15.26 29.05
C GLU A 104 -16.88 15.10 27.56
N THR A 105 -15.60 15.19 27.22
CA THR A 105 -15.08 15.01 25.83
C THR A 105 -15.44 13.61 25.29
N ILE A 106 -15.24 12.55 26.09
CA ILE A 106 -15.61 11.18 25.71
C ILE A 106 -17.11 11.08 25.44
N LEU A 107 -17.96 11.61 26.32
CA LEU A 107 -19.41 11.56 26.16
C LEU A 107 -19.87 12.30 24.89
N LYS A 108 -19.30 13.46 24.61
CA LYS A 108 -19.57 14.23 23.38
C LYS A 108 -19.16 13.47 22.13
N LEU A 109 -17.96 12.85 22.13
CA LEU A 109 -17.45 12.07 20.99
C LEU A 109 -18.29 10.82 20.74
N ILE A 110 -18.67 10.08 21.76
CA ILE A 110 -19.51 8.86 21.63
C ILE A 110 -20.91 9.22 21.10
N LYS A 111 -21.43 10.40 21.41
CA LYS A 111 -22.72 10.86 20.86
C LYS A 111 -22.68 11.02 19.33
N VAL A 112 -21.52 11.42 18.77
CA VAL A 112 -21.33 11.55 17.32
C VAL A 112 -20.90 10.22 16.70
N PHE A 113 -20.05 9.47 17.40
CA PHE A 113 -19.48 8.19 16.96
C PHE A 113 -19.77 7.08 18.00
N PRO A 114 -20.95 6.46 17.97
CA PRO A 114 -21.33 5.43 18.95
C PRO A 114 -20.44 4.19 18.96
N ASN A 115 -19.72 3.94 17.87
CA ASN A 115 -18.85 2.77 17.71
C ASN A 115 -17.46 2.95 18.36
N LEU A 116 -17.15 4.13 18.91
CA LEU A 116 -15.86 4.35 19.57
C LEU A 116 -15.83 3.68 20.95
N ASN A 117 -14.71 3.00 21.21
CA ASN A 117 -14.50 2.34 22.50
C ASN A 117 -14.13 3.38 23.58
N LYS A 118 -14.95 3.45 24.64
CA LYS A 118 -14.75 4.39 25.75
C LYS A 118 -13.40 4.23 26.43
N ASN A 119 -12.95 2.99 26.64
CA ASN A 119 -11.68 2.72 27.33
C ASN A 119 -10.47 3.14 26.47
N GLU A 120 -10.53 2.87 25.16
CA GLU A 120 -9.50 3.31 24.21
C GLU A 120 -9.44 4.83 24.12
N LEU A 121 -10.59 5.52 24.07
CA LEU A 121 -10.64 6.98 24.09
C LEU A 121 -10.04 7.54 25.40
N SER A 122 -10.37 6.94 26.55
CA SER A 122 -9.82 7.36 27.83
C SER A 122 -8.30 7.25 27.87
N GLN A 123 -7.75 6.15 27.39
CA GLN A 123 -6.28 5.97 27.29
C GLN A 123 -5.63 6.99 26.35
N LYS A 124 -6.24 7.23 25.19
CA LYS A 124 -5.75 8.21 24.21
C LYS A 124 -5.77 9.64 24.75
N LEU A 125 -6.86 10.02 25.47
CA LEU A 125 -7.04 11.35 26.03
C LEU A 125 -6.21 11.60 27.30
N SER A 126 -5.79 10.55 27.99
CA SER A 126 -4.89 10.64 29.15
C SER A 126 -3.41 10.58 28.78
N SER A 127 -3.07 10.57 27.50
CA SER A 127 -1.68 10.47 27.05
C SER A 127 -0.98 11.85 27.12
N GLU A 128 0.33 11.84 27.35
CA GLU A 128 1.16 13.05 27.37
C GLU A 128 1.51 13.58 25.96
N LYS A 129 1.05 12.89 24.90
CA LYS A 129 1.30 13.27 23.52
C LYS A 129 0.54 14.54 23.17
N LYS A 130 1.17 15.41 22.36
CA LYS A 130 0.51 16.63 21.83
C LYS A 130 -0.40 16.37 20.64
N HIS A 131 -0.31 15.20 20.02
CA HIS A 131 -1.06 14.84 18.83
C HIS A 131 -1.44 13.36 18.91
N VAL A 132 -2.73 13.08 18.94
CA VAL A 132 -3.29 11.72 19.00
C VAL A 132 -4.40 11.59 17.96
N ASN A 133 -4.27 10.61 17.07
CA ASN A 133 -5.32 10.28 16.11
C ASN A 133 -6.44 9.52 16.82
N LEU A 134 -7.66 10.05 16.76
CA LEU A 134 -8.85 9.42 17.32
C LEU A 134 -9.58 8.57 16.29
N LEU A 135 -9.77 9.11 15.09
CA LEU A 135 -10.52 8.48 14.01
C LEU A 135 -9.99 8.92 12.66
N ARG A 136 -9.87 7.98 11.73
CA ARG A 136 -9.62 8.26 10.31
C ARG A 136 -10.92 8.12 9.51
N GLU A 137 -10.95 8.73 8.33
CA GLU A 137 -12.10 8.66 7.41
C GLU A 137 -13.38 9.31 7.97
N ILE A 138 -13.28 10.58 8.29
CA ILE A 138 -14.44 11.35 8.74
C ILE A 138 -15.27 11.75 7.52
N SER A 139 -16.58 11.46 7.55
CA SER A 139 -17.49 11.92 6.51
C SER A 139 -17.72 13.44 6.60
N PRO A 140 -18.09 14.12 5.50
CA PRO A 140 -18.45 15.54 5.55
C PRO A 140 -19.58 15.85 6.54
N LYS A 141 -20.52 14.92 6.75
CA LYS A 141 -21.60 15.04 7.72
C LYS A 141 -21.07 15.02 9.15
N ASP A 142 -20.14 14.10 9.43
CA ASP A 142 -19.53 13.97 10.76
C ASP A 142 -18.64 15.17 11.08
N HIS A 143 -17.96 15.72 10.07
CA HIS A 143 -17.18 16.96 10.19
C HIS A 143 -18.06 18.11 10.77
N VAL A 144 -19.24 18.35 10.18
CA VAL A 144 -20.17 19.38 10.69
C VAL A 144 -20.62 19.06 12.12
N SER A 145 -20.86 17.79 12.43
CA SER A 145 -21.27 17.37 13.78
C SER A 145 -20.17 17.58 14.81
N LEU A 146 -18.90 17.31 14.44
CA LEU A 146 -17.73 17.54 15.28
C LEU A 146 -17.50 19.02 15.59
N LEU A 147 -17.62 19.90 14.59
CA LEU A 147 -17.48 21.34 14.78
C LEU A 147 -18.51 21.89 15.78
N ARG A 148 -19.73 21.32 15.82
CA ARG A 148 -20.79 21.71 16.76
C ARG A 148 -20.53 21.30 18.19
N LEU A 149 -19.57 20.38 18.44
CA LEU A 149 -19.22 19.97 19.82
C LEU A 149 -18.48 21.06 20.57
N GLY A 150 -17.85 22.01 19.89
CA GLY A 150 -17.13 23.15 20.50
C GLY A 150 -15.93 22.71 21.34
N ILE A 151 -15.23 21.63 21.00
CA ILE A 151 -14.06 21.12 21.71
C ILE A 151 -12.82 21.68 20.98
N GLU A 152 -12.15 22.65 21.59
CA GLU A 152 -10.98 23.34 20.99
C GLU A 152 -9.80 22.40 20.73
N ALA A 153 -9.62 21.38 21.58
CA ALA A 153 -8.55 20.41 21.46
C ALA A 153 -8.68 19.52 20.21
N LEU A 154 -9.87 19.47 19.55
CA LEU A 154 -10.09 18.68 18.34
C LEU A 154 -9.61 19.41 17.10
N LYS A 155 -8.89 18.69 16.26
CA LYS A 155 -8.42 19.16 14.94
C LYS A 155 -8.80 18.15 13.88
N ILE A 156 -9.40 18.65 12.79
CA ILE A 156 -9.68 17.84 11.61
C ILE A 156 -8.58 18.18 10.61
N GLU A 157 -7.82 17.17 10.23
CA GLU A 157 -6.66 17.32 9.35
C GLU A 157 -6.83 16.49 8.09
N ASN A 158 -6.26 16.97 6.99
CA ASN A 158 -6.18 16.20 5.76
C ASN A 158 -5.20 15.03 5.96
N ASP A 159 -5.63 13.88 5.53
CA ASP A 159 -4.88 12.63 5.59
C ASP A 159 -5.04 11.88 4.26
N ASN A 160 -4.20 10.89 4.02
CA ASN A 160 -4.20 10.09 2.81
C ASN A 160 -4.50 8.63 3.14
N LYS A 161 -5.32 8.00 2.30
CA LYS A 161 -5.60 6.57 2.40
C LYS A 161 -5.30 5.86 1.10
N ARG A 162 -4.51 4.78 1.18
CA ARG A 162 -4.30 3.88 0.06
C ARG A 162 -5.52 2.99 -0.13
N ILE A 163 -6.03 2.91 -1.36
CA ILE A 163 -7.22 2.15 -1.74
C ILE A 163 -6.85 1.16 -2.83
N TYR A 164 -7.32 -0.07 -2.67
CA TYR A 164 -7.24 -1.16 -3.64
C TYR A 164 -8.66 -1.47 -4.14
N PRO A 165 -9.10 -0.89 -5.28
CA PRO A 165 -10.51 -0.96 -5.73
C PRO A 165 -11.01 -2.39 -5.93
N ASN A 166 -10.11 -3.30 -6.31
CA ASN A 166 -10.42 -4.71 -6.56
C ASN A 166 -10.28 -5.60 -5.31
N HIS A 167 -10.16 -5.00 -4.12
CA HIS A 167 -10.11 -5.66 -2.80
C HIS A 167 -9.04 -6.76 -2.70
N SER A 168 -9.41 -8.02 -2.94
CA SER A 168 -8.51 -9.18 -2.83
C SER A 168 -7.92 -9.63 -4.16
N LEU A 169 -8.36 -9.03 -5.29
CA LEU A 169 -7.81 -9.39 -6.58
C LEU A 169 -6.37 -8.89 -6.68
N ALA A 170 -5.44 -9.79 -6.98
CA ALA A 170 -4.00 -9.55 -7.05
C ALA A 170 -3.36 -9.06 -5.73
N SER A 171 -3.98 -9.30 -4.57
CA SER A 171 -3.47 -8.83 -3.26
C SER A 171 -2.03 -9.27 -2.98
N HIS A 172 -1.65 -10.50 -3.32
CA HIS A 172 -0.27 -11.00 -3.15
C HIS A 172 0.73 -10.40 -4.15
N VAL A 173 0.26 -9.82 -5.25
CA VAL A 173 1.11 -9.09 -6.21
C VAL A 173 1.25 -7.64 -5.77
N LEU A 174 0.12 -6.98 -5.50
CA LEU A 174 0.11 -5.56 -5.10
C LEU A 174 0.77 -5.37 -3.74
N GLY A 175 0.48 -6.26 -2.81
CA GLY A 175 0.87 -6.08 -1.42
C GLY A 175 -0.01 -5.05 -0.72
N SER A 176 0.58 -4.28 0.17
CA SER A 176 -0.11 -3.23 0.91
C SER A 176 0.86 -2.17 1.42
N THR A 177 0.31 -1.06 1.88
CA THR A 177 1.03 -0.04 2.64
C THR A 177 0.66 -0.11 4.11
N ASP A 178 1.53 0.42 4.97
CA ASP A 178 1.17 0.73 6.34
C ASP A 178 0.33 2.02 6.42
N ILE A 179 0.07 2.46 7.65
CA ILE A 179 -0.74 3.65 7.95
C ILE A 179 -0.06 4.95 7.49
N ASP A 180 1.26 4.96 7.42
CA ASP A 180 2.08 6.12 7.03
C ASP A 180 2.35 6.14 5.52
N GLY A 181 1.76 5.19 4.78
CA GLY A 181 1.92 5.07 3.33
C GLY A 181 3.22 4.44 2.88
N GLU A 182 3.96 3.75 3.77
CA GLU A 182 5.12 2.95 3.41
C GLU A 182 4.70 1.59 2.85
N GLY A 183 5.28 1.19 1.74
CA GLY A 183 5.03 -0.13 1.16
C GLY A 183 5.64 -1.25 2.00
N ILE A 184 4.81 -2.16 2.50
CA ILE A 184 5.21 -3.24 3.41
C ILE A 184 5.29 -4.61 2.75
N ALA A 185 4.60 -4.81 1.64
CA ALA A 185 4.58 -6.06 0.89
C ALA A 185 4.39 -5.83 -0.61
N GLY A 186 4.70 -6.83 -1.44
CA GLY A 186 4.44 -6.87 -2.86
C GLY A 186 5.08 -5.72 -3.66
N VAL A 187 4.43 -5.35 -4.75
CA VAL A 187 4.80 -4.24 -5.64
C VAL A 187 4.88 -2.90 -4.89
N GLU A 188 3.97 -2.67 -3.92
CA GLU A 188 4.00 -1.48 -3.06
C GLU A 188 5.33 -1.33 -2.33
N LYS A 189 5.94 -2.44 -1.88
CA LYS A 189 7.24 -2.43 -1.20
C LYS A 189 8.40 -2.30 -2.18
N THR A 190 8.35 -3.03 -3.27
CA THR A 190 9.44 -3.02 -4.26
C THR A 190 9.61 -1.65 -4.90
N PHE A 191 8.50 -1.00 -5.27
CA PHE A 191 8.49 0.32 -5.91
C PHE A 191 8.17 1.46 -4.93
N ASN A 192 8.40 1.23 -3.62
CA ASN A 192 8.01 2.19 -2.58
C ASN A 192 8.55 3.60 -2.84
N LYS A 193 9.82 3.73 -3.22
CA LYS A 193 10.47 5.03 -3.47
C LYS A 193 9.81 5.79 -4.63
N GLN A 194 9.56 5.11 -5.75
CA GLN A 194 8.93 5.70 -6.95
C GLN A 194 7.50 6.15 -6.62
N LEU A 195 6.72 5.26 -6.02
CA LEU A 195 5.34 5.55 -5.64
C LEU A 195 5.24 6.71 -4.64
N LYS A 196 6.16 6.81 -3.67
CA LYS A 196 6.22 7.96 -2.72
C LYS A 196 6.57 9.28 -3.40
N ASN A 197 7.32 9.24 -4.47
CA ASN A 197 7.60 10.42 -5.30
C ASN A 197 6.41 10.86 -6.16
N GLY A 198 5.28 10.14 -6.12
CA GLY A 198 4.10 10.41 -6.93
C GLY A 198 4.18 9.82 -8.35
N GLU A 199 5.15 8.96 -8.63
CA GLU A 199 5.31 8.31 -9.93
C GLU A 199 4.31 7.15 -10.06
N ASP A 200 3.51 7.16 -11.13
CA ASP A 200 2.62 6.07 -11.47
C ASP A 200 3.40 4.90 -12.07
N ILE A 201 3.03 3.68 -11.71
CA ILE A 201 3.61 2.47 -12.28
C ILE A 201 2.57 1.61 -12.98
N SER A 202 3.00 0.84 -13.98
CA SER A 202 2.18 -0.17 -14.65
C SER A 202 2.87 -1.52 -14.54
N ILE A 203 2.10 -2.54 -14.16
CA ILE A 203 2.59 -3.91 -14.05
C ILE A 203 2.01 -4.78 -15.16
N THR A 204 2.61 -5.93 -15.42
CA THR A 204 2.24 -6.82 -16.52
C THR A 204 0.94 -7.61 -16.28
N ILE A 205 0.41 -7.59 -15.07
CA ILE A 205 -0.86 -8.26 -14.72
C ILE A 205 -1.99 -7.75 -15.61
N HIS A 206 -2.80 -8.68 -16.08
CA HIS A 206 -4.04 -8.42 -16.81
C HIS A 206 -5.22 -8.71 -15.88
N ASN A 207 -5.94 -7.67 -15.45
CA ASN A 207 -6.99 -7.75 -14.43
C ASN A 207 -8.04 -8.84 -14.73
N GLY A 208 -8.48 -8.97 -15.99
CA GLY A 208 -9.45 -9.99 -16.41
C GLY A 208 -8.89 -11.40 -16.32
N ILE A 209 -7.64 -11.64 -16.77
CA ILE A 209 -7.00 -12.96 -16.68
C ILE A 209 -6.76 -13.33 -15.22
N GLN A 210 -6.31 -12.38 -14.40
CA GLN A 210 -6.15 -12.55 -12.95
C GLN A 210 -7.47 -12.98 -12.29
N HIS A 211 -8.57 -12.35 -12.66
CA HIS A 211 -9.91 -12.69 -12.12
C HIS A 211 -10.34 -14.09 -12.52
N ILE A 212 -10.25 -14.44 -13.80
CA ILE A 212 -10.62 -15.77 -14.31
C ILE A 212 -9.77 -16.84 -13.62
N THR A 213 -8.45 -16.64 -13.56
CA THR A 213 -7.52 -17.59 -12.92
C THR A 213 -7.88 -17.78 -11.44
N LYS A 214 -8.18 -16.71 -10.72
CA LYS A 214 -8.59 -16.77 -9.31
C LYS A 214 -9.90 -17.55 -9.15
N THR A 215 -10.91 -17.26 -9.98
CA THR A 215 -12.23 -17.91 -9.91
C THR A 215 -12.12 -19.42 -10.14
N LEU A 216 -11.46 -19.82 -11.23
CA LEU A 216 -11.29 -21.22 -11.56
C LEU A 216 -10.44 -21.97 -10.51
N LEU A 217 -9.39 -21.35 -9.99
CA LEU A 217 -8.58 -21.95 -8.94
C LEU A 217 -9.39 -22.15 -7.66
N LEU A 218 -10.21 -21.16 -7.27
CA LEU A 218 -11.06 -21.25 -6.08
C LEU A 218 -12.11 -22.37 -6.22
N GLU A 219 -12.70 -22.54 -7.40
CA GLU A 219 -13.62 -23.65 -7.71
C GLU A 219 -12.92 -25.00 -7.51
N GLN A 220 -11.70 -25.18 -8.01
CA GLN A 220 -10.95 -26.42 -7.84
C GLN A 220 -10.56 -26.68 -6.38
N ILE A 221 -10.09 -25.65 -5.66
CA ILE A 221 -9.79 -25.74 -4.22
C ILE A 221 -11.02 -26.22 -3.45
N THR A 222 -12.19 -25.65 -3.76
CA THR A 222 -13.44 -26.03 -3.12
C THR A 222 -13.86 -27.46 -3.47
N LYS A 223 -13.78 -27.83 -4.75
CA LYS A 223 -14.12 -29.17 -5.26
C LYS A 223 -13.26 -30.26 -4.62
N PHE A 224 -11.97 -30.03 -4.52
CA PHE A 224 -11.02 -31.01 -3.97
C PHE A 224 -10.78 -30.86 -2.47
N LYS A 225 -11.44 -29.89 -1.81
CA LYS A 225 -11.25 -29.57 -0.39
C LYS A 225 -9.77 -29.31 -0.05
N ALA A 226 -9.05 -28.66 -0.97
CA ALA A 226 -7.65 -28.34 -0.78
C ALA A 226 -7.49 -27.15 0.20
N GLU A 227 -6.37 -27.11 0.92
CA GLU A 227 -6.05 -26.02 1.84
C GLU A 227 -5.70 -24.70 1.13
N GLY A 228 -5.36 -24.77 -0.15
CA GLY A 228 -5.03 -23.64 -0.98
C GLY A 228 -4.42 -24.05 -2.31
N GLY A 229 -3.99 -23.06 -3.08
CA GLY A 229 -3.38 -23.31 -4.38
C GLY A 229 -2.74 -22.06 -4.95
N ALA A 230 -1.98 -22.23 -6.02
CA ALA A 230 -1.40 -21.16 -6.81
C ALA A 230 -1.62 -21.38 -8.29
N GLY A 231 -1.76 -20.26 -9.03
CA GLY A 231 -1.89 -20.28 -10.49
C GLY A 231 -1.11 -19.13 -11.11
N ILE A 232 -0.32 -19.42 -12.13
CA ILE A 232 0.47 -18.42 -12.86
C ILE A 232 0.18 -18.56 -14.34
N ILE A 233 -0.09 -17.43 -15.01
CA ILE A 233 -0.18 -17.33 -16.47
C ILE A 233 0.88 -16.36 -16.93
N MET A 234 1.78 -16.83 -17.77
CA MET A 234 2.96 -16.11 -18.22
C MET A 234 3.11 -16.19 -19.74
N ASN A 235 3.59 -15.14 -20.35
CA ASN A 235 4.00 -15.15 -21.75
C ASN A 235 5.35 -15.86 -21.87
N ALA A 236 5.36 -17.00 -22.55
CA ALA A 236 6.55 -17.83 -22.73
C ALA A 236 7.66 -17.17 -23.56
N LYS A 237 7.35 -16.12 -24.33
CA LYS A 237 8.35 -15.44 -25.20
C LYS A 237 9.15 -14.36 -24.48
N ASN A 238 8.56 -13.67 -23.50
CA ASN A 238 9.18 -12.52 -22.85
C ASN A 238 9.13 -12.54 -21.31
N GLY A 239 8.47 -13.56 -20.71
CA GLY A 239 8.38 -13.71 -19.26
C GLY A 239 7.36 -12.80 -18.58
N GLU A 240 6.58 -11.98 -19.29
CA GLU A 240 5.54 -11.16 -18.69
C GLU A 240 4.48 -12.01 -17.98
N ILE A 241 4.19 -11.70 -16.71
CA ILE A 241 3.20 -12.40 -15.93
C ILE A 241 1.85 -11.70 -16.09
N TYR A 242 0.88 -12.40 -16.67
CA TYR A 242 -0.48 -11.91 -16.88
C TYR A 242 -1.39 -12.19 -15.71
N ALA A 243 -1.16 -13.29 -14.99
CA ALA A 243 -1.82 -13.61 -13.74
C ALA A 243 -0.86 -14.32 -12.79
N LEU A 244 -0.94 -13.96 -11.51
CA LEU A 244 -0.28 -14.61 -10.40
C LEU A 244 -1.25 -14.65 -9.22
N VAL A 245 -1.81 -15.82 -8.98
CA VAL A 245 -2.83 -16.06 -7.96
C VAL A 245 -2.26 -16.95 -6.87
N SER A 246 -2.47 -16.56 -5.63
CA SER A 246 -2.19 -17.38 -4.45
C SER A 246 -3.44 -17.40 -3.58
N LEU A 247 -3.95 -18.58 -3.23
CA LEU A 247 -5.13 -18.75 -2.38
C LEU A 247 -4.80 -19.62 -1.15
N PRO A 248 -5.39 -19.29 0.02
CA PRO A 248 -6.34 -18.20 0.28
C PRO A 248 -5.68 -16.82 0.16
N ASP A 249 -6.44 -15.85 -0.36
CA ASP A 249 -6.02 -14.46 -0.47
C ASP A 249 -6.64 -13.58 0.63
N TYR A 250 -6.37 -12.29 0.57
CA TYR A 250 -6.83 -11.31 1.55
C TYR A 250 -7.27 -10.00 0.89
N ASN A 251 -8.09 -9.22 1.58
CA ASN A 251 -8.42 -7.86 1.16
C ASN A 251 -7.27 -6.92 1.52
N ALA A 252 -6.58 -6.38 0.51
CA ALA A 252 -5.43 -5.49 0.69
C ALA A 252 -5.77 -4.19 1.47
N ASN A 253 -7.05 -3.76 1.46
CA ASN A 253 -7.50 -2.61 2.25
C ASN A 253 -7.50 -2.88 3.77
N ASN A 254 -7.42 -4.13 4.21
CA ASN A 254 -7.52 -4.54 5.62
C ASN A 254 -6.27 -5.28 6.11
N TYR A 255 -5.11 -5.02 5.52
CA TYR A 255 -3.86 -5.78 5.73
C TYR A 255 -3.51 -6.01 7.21
N SER A 256 -3.62 -5.00 8.06
CA SER A 256 -3.27 -5.09 9.49
C SER A 256 -4.13 -6.06 10.33
N LYS A 257 -5.25 -6.54 9.77
CA LYS A 257 -6.19 -7.47 10.46
C LYS A 257 -6.13 -8.89 9.91
N ILE A 258 -5.13 -9.21 9.06
CA ILE A 258 -5.07 -10.46 8.33
C ILE A 258 -4.23 -11.49 9.09
N LEU A 259 -4.69 -12.72 9.09
CA LEU A 259 -3.95 -13.86 9.65
C LEU A 259 -2.74 -14.20 8.76
N ASP A 260 -1.61 -14.53 9.36
CA ASP A 260 -0.33 -14.80 8.69
C ASP A 260 -0.42 -15.84 7.57
N ASN A 261 -1.26 -16.88 7.74
CA ASN A 261 -1.43 -17.93 6.73
C ASN A 261 -2.00 -17.43 5.41
N LYS A 262 -2.79 -16.33 5.42
CA LYS A 262 -3.31 -15.68 4.21
C LYS A 262 -2.31 -14.74 3.54
N LEU A 263 -1.28 -14.30 4.27
CA LEU A 263 -0.22 -13.45 3.74
C LEU A 263 0.86 -14.23 2.99
N PHE A 264 0.88 -15.56 3.16
CA PHE A 264 1.85 -16.42 2.50
C PHE A 264 1.56 -16.55 1.00
N ASN A 265 2.44 -16.00 0.17
CA ASN A 265 2.33 -16.13 -1.28
C ASN A 265 2.78 -17.52 -1.73
N LYS A 266 1.82 -18.41 -1.98
CA LYS A 266 2.07 -19.79 -2.41
C LYS A 266 2.72 -19.86 -3.80
N ALA A 267 2.49 -18.88 -4.66
CA ALA A 267 3.01 -18.86 -6.02
C ALA A 267 4.52 -18.51 -6.09
N THR A 268 5.01 -17.67 -5.16
CA THR A 268 6.38 -17.17 -5.22
C THR A 268 7.26 -17.61 -4.04
N LYS A 269 6.66 -17.88 -2.87
CA LYS A 269 7.36 -18.28 -1.66
C LYS A 269 7.20 -19.77 -1.34
N GLY A 270 6.14 -20.40 -1.88
CA GLY A 270 5.90 -21.83 -1.71
C GLY A 270 6.97 -22.67 -2.41
N THR A 271 7.37 -23.76 -1.76
CA THR A 271 8.25 -24.77 -2.33
C THR A 271 7.48 -26.09 -2.44
N TYR A 272 7.57 -26.72 -3.60
CA TYR A 272 6.80 -27.91 -3.92
C TYR A 272 7.68 -28.99 -4.52
N GLU A 273 7.36 -30.26 -4.25
CA GLU A 273 7.96 -31.38 -4.97
C GLU A 273 7.35 -31.43 -6.38
N LEU A 274 8.21 -31.22 -7.39
CA LEU A 274 7.76 -31.15 -8.78
C LEU A 274 7.25 -32.51 -9.32
N GLY A 275 7.70 -33.60 -8.68
CA GLY A 275 7.28 -34.95 -9.04
C GLY A 275 7.59 -35.29 -10.49
N SER A 276 6.62 -35.92 -11.17
CA SER A 276 6.78 -36.37 -12.56
C SER A 276 7.00 -35.27 -13.60
N THR A 277 6.81 -33.98 -13.26
CA THR A 277 7.19 -32.89 -14.19
C THR A 277 8.70 -32.82 -14.44
N LEU A 278 9.53 -33.26 -13.47
CA LEU A 278 10.98 -33.36 -13.65
C LEU A 278 11.39 -34.38 -14.70
N LYS A 279 10.58 -35.38 -15.01
CA LYS A 279 10.86 -36.38 -16.06
C LYS A 279 10.99 -35.74 -17.44
N LEU A 280 10.26 -34.64 -17.68
CA LEU A 280 10.42 -33.86 -18.94
C LEU A 280 11.81 -33.27 -19.04
N ILE A 281 12.33 -32.76 -17.93
CA ILE A 281 13.71 -32.21 -17.89
C ILE A 281 14.72 -33.34 -18.09
N THR A 282 14.54 -34.49 -17.39
CA THR A 282 15.40 -35.68 -17.58
C THR A 282 15.44 -36.13 -19.04
N ALA A 283 14.29 -36.19 -19.72
CA ALA A 283 14.21 -36.54 -21.12
C ALA A 283 14.89 -35.48 -22.03
N ALA A 284 14.69 -34.19 -21.72
CA ALA A 284 15.34 -33.10 -22.46
C ALA A 284 16.86 -33.16 -22.33
N VAL A 285 17.38 -33.37 -21.12
CA VAL A 285 18.82 -33.56 -20.86
C VAL A 285 19.38 -34.73 -21.64
N ALA A 286 18.66 -35.86 -21.66
CA ALA A 286 19.07 -37.07 -22.37
C ALA A 286 19.22 -36.82 -23.88
N LEU A 287 18.23 -36.18 -24.49
CA LEU A 287 18.23 -35.88 -25.93
C LEU A 287 19.27 -34.81 -26.28
N GLU A 288 19.43 -33.76 -25.48
CA GLU A 288 20.39 -32.68 -25.72
C GLU A 288 21.84 -33.14 -25.53
N SER A 289 22.07 -34.10 -24.63
CA SER A 289 23.41 -34.65 -24.40
C SER A 289 23.91 -35.56 -25.52
N GLU A 290 23.06 -35.88 -26.49
CA GLU A 290 23.33 -36.83 -27.58
C GLU A 290 23.79 -38.23 -27.12
N LEU A 291 23.72 -38.53 -25.83
CA LEU A 291 24.11 -39.82 -25.24
C LEU A 291 23.07 -40.89 -25.45
N ILE A 292 21.85 -40.52 -25.77
CA ILE A 292 20.69 -41.39 -25.88
C ILE A 292 19.91 -41.01 -27.14
N ASN A 293 19.58 -42.03 -27.95
CA ASN A 293 18.67 -41.85 -29.08
C ASN A 293 17.22 -41.93 -28.59
N GLU A 294 16.31 -41.13 -29.17
CA GLU A 294 14.89 -41.14 -28.83
C GLU A 294 14.21 -42.51 -28.92
N ASN A 295 14.72 -43.39 -29.83
CA ASN A 295 14.22 -44.75 -30.04
C ASN A 295 14.93 -45.79 -29.19
N GLU A 296 15.91 -45.42 -28.36
CA GLU A 296 16.54 -46.35 -27.42
C GLU A 296 15.50 -46.87 -26.42
N VAL A 297 15.49 -48.17 -26.20
CA VAL A 297 14.49 -48.83 -25.31
C VAL A 297 15.11 -49.17 -23.97
N PHE A 298 14.33 -48.97 -22.93
CA PHE A 298 14.68 -49.24 -21.54
C PHE A 298 13.74 -50.32 -20.98
N ASP A 299 14.28 -51.40 -20.47
CA ASP A 299 13.50 -52.45 -19.80
C ASP A 299 12.97 -51.89 -18.46
N VAL A 300 11.65 -51.80 -18.36
CA VAL A 300 10.91 -51.35 -17.16
C VAL A 300 10.03 -52.47 -16.56
N SER A 301 10.26 -53.69 -17.00
CA SER A 301 9.46 -54.86 -16.58
C SER A 301 9.60 -55.25 -15.12
N SER A 302 10.69 -54.79 -14.47
CA SER A 302 10.96 -55.10 -13.06
C SER A 302 11.45 -53.86 -12.30
N PRO A 303 11.15 -53.76 -11.00
CA PRO A 303 11.63 -52.67 -10.15
C PRO A 303 13.17 -52.51 -10.18
N LEU A 304 13.63 -51.28 -10.30
CA LEU A 304 15.04 -50.92 -10.32
C LEU A 304 15.53 -50.74 -8.88
N ARG A 305 16.61 -51.48 -8.50
CA ARG A 305 17.25 -51.31 -7.20
C ARG A 305 18.40 -50.35 -7.34
N VAL A 306 18.32 -49.20 -6.62
CA VAL A 306 19.38 -48.21 -6.56
C VAL A 306 19.83 -48.08 -5.09
N SER A 307 21.04 -48.52 -4.80
CA SER A 307 21.57 -48.57 -3.42
C SER A 307 20.62 -49.33 -2.46
N SER A 308 20.13 -48.66 -1.42
CA SER A 308 19.20 -49.22 -0.44
C SER A 308 17.72 -49.05 -0.80
N LYS A 309 17.42 -48.34 -1.90
CA LYS A 309 16.05 -48.02 -2.32
C LYS A 309 15.64 -48.81 -3.56
N THR A 310 14.32 -49.03 -3.71
CA THR A 310 13.76 -49.64 -4.88
C THR A 310 12.84 -48.63 -5.58
N ILE A 311 13.06 -48.42 -6.87
CA ILE A 311 12.23 -47.57 -7.72
C ILE A 311 11.27 -48.47 -8.45
N SER A 312 9.99 -48.15 -8.36
CA SER A 312 8.92 -48.88 -9.06
C SER A 312 7.99 -47.90 -9.77
N ASP A 313 7.31 -48.39 -10.81
CA ASP A 313 6.29 -47.65 -11.51
C ASP A 313 4.95 -47.77 -10.81
N TYR A 314 4.14 -46.74 -10.86
CA TYR A 314 2.78 -46.76 -10.31
C TYR A 314 1.87 -47.71 -11.12
N HIS A 315 2.06 -47.74 -12.43
CA HIS A 315 1.46 -48.70 -13.35
C HIS A 315 2.55 -49.54 -13.97
N PRO A 316 2.87 -50.76 -13.45
CA PRO A 316 3.91 -51.63 -13.96
C PRO A 316 3.68 -52.00 -15.44
N LEU A 317 4.70 -51.92 -16.24
CA LEU A 317 4.74 -52.36 -17.61
C LEU A 317 5.58 -53.64 -17.70
N ASN A 318 5.17 -54.63 -18.56
CA ASN A 318 5.88 -55.89 -18.72
C ASN A 318 6.73 -55.94 -19.99
N TYR A 319 7.19 -54.78 -20.47
CA TYR A 319 7.96 -54.64 -21.70
C TYR A 319 8.90 -53.45 -21.63
N SER A 320 9.82 -53.35 -22.59
CA SER A 320 10.74 -52.24 -22.72
C SER A 320 10.08 -51.08 -23.44
N ILE A 321 10.39 -49.84 -23.03
CA ILE A 321 9.81 -48.58 -23.53
C ILE A 321 10.88 -47.62 -23.94
N ASN A 322 10.63 -46.76 -24.93
CA ASN A 322 11.50 -45.66 -25.36
C ASN A 322 11.23 -44.35 -24.59
N ILE A 323 11.99 -43.29 -24.87
CA ILE A 323 11.84 -41.99 -24.17
C ILE A 323 10.42 -41.42 -24.29
N PRO A 324 9.79 -41.32 -25.49
CA PRO A 324 8.40 -40.89 -25.59
C PRO A 324 7.44 -41.69 -24.69
N GLU A 325 7.56 -43.03 -24.68
CA GLU A 325 6.74 -43.89 -23.85
C GLU A 325 7.03 -43.70 -22.35
N VAL A 326 8.27 -43.45 -21.93
CA VAL A 326 8.60 -43.09 -20.55
C VAL A 326 7.79 -41.89 -20.10
N ILE A 327 7.66 -40.87 -20.94
CA ILE A 327 6.84 -39.68 -20.65
C ILE A 327 5.36 -39.99 -20.63
N VAL A 328 4.85 -40.69 -21.65
CA VAL A 328 3.42 -41.08 -21.78
C VAL A 328 2.93 -41.89 -20.57
N HIS A 329 3.72 -42.92 -20.18
CA HIS A 329 3.38 -43.80 -19.05
C HIS A 329 3.88 -43.23 -17.69
N SER A 330 4.62 -42.12 -17.72
CA SER A 330 5.24 -41.55 -16.51
C SER A 330 6.07 -42.56 -15.72
N SER A 331 6.87 -43.41 -16.43
CA SER A 331 7.68 -44.44 -15.81
C SER A 331 8.80 -43.85 -14.92
N ASN A 332 8.82 -44.24 -13.66
CA ASN A 332 9.91 -43.89 -12.74
C ASN A 332 11.17 -44.67 -13.07
N ILE A 333 11.00 -45.97 -13.40
CA ILE A 333 12.10 -46.87 -13.75
C ILE A 333 12.77 -46.38 -15.02
N GLY A 334 11.98 -46.06 -16.07
CA GLY A 334 12.49 -45.55 -17.32
C GLY A 334 13.26 -44.24 -17.11
N SER A 335 12.69 -43.30 -16.36
CA SER A 335 13.36 -42.02 -16.07
C SER A 335 14.66 -42.19 -15.29
N ALA A 336 14.70 -43.10 -14.32
CA ALA A 336 15.93 -43.39 -13.59
C ALA A 336 17.02 -44.00 -14.48
N LYS A 337 16.67 -44.96 -15.35
CA LYS A 337 17.60 -45.56 -16.32
C LYS A 337 18.12 -44.56 -17.34
N ILE A 338 17.28 -43.61 -17.78
CA ILE A 338 17.70 -42.48 -18.62
C ILE A 338 18.72 -41.62 -17.88
N ALA A 339 18.41 -41.24 -16.63
CA ALA A 339 19.29 -40.39 -15.83
C ALA A 339 20.65 -41.04 -15.54
N GLU A 340 20.71 -42.37 -15.35
CA GLU A 340 21.96 -43.13 -15.15
C GLU A 340 22.92 -42.99 -16.34
N LYS A 341 22.42 -42.78 -17.57
CA LYS A 341 23.24 -42.68 -18.79
C LYS A 341 24.09 -41.40 -18.82
N PHE A 342 23.54 -40.27 -18.42
CA PHE A 342 24.25 -38.99 -18.44
C PHE A 342 24.80 -38.59 -17.04
N GLY A 343 24.34 -39.19 -15.99
CA GLY A 343 24.83 -39.01 -14.63
C GLY A 343 24.39 -37.70 -13.94
N PRO A 344 24.66 -37.59 -12.63
CA PRO A 344 24.15 -36.51 -11.80
C PRO A 344 24.77 -35.15 -12.12
N SER A 345 26.03 -35.08 -12.55
CA SER A 345 26.72 -33.84 -12.88
C SER A 345 26.06 -33.14 -14.06
N THR A 346 25.76 -33.88 -15.15
CA THR A 346 25.11 -33.36 -16.34
C THR A 346 23.70 -32.83 -16.00
N GLN A 347 22.94 -33.59 -15.22
CA GLN A 347 21.60 -33.13 -14.78
C GLN A 347 21.70 -31.83 -13.97
N LEU A 348 22.66 -31.71 -13.09
CA LEU A 348 22.83 -30.52 -12.26
C LEU A 348 23.20 -29.29 -13.09
N GLU A 349 24.08 -29.44 -14.08
CA GLU A 349 24.44 -28.38 -15.03
C GLU A 349 23.24 -27.87 -15.81
N TYR A 350 22.43 -28.78 -16.32
CA TYR A 350 21.19 -28.41 -17.02
C TYR A 350 20.18 -27.71 -16.13
N LEU A 351 19.96 -28.19 -14.88
CA LEU A 351 19.10 -27.51 -13.92
C LEU A 351 19.59 -26.09 -13.63
N LYS A 352 20.91 -25.88 -13.54
CA LYS A 352 21.49 -24.53 -13.42
C LYS A 352 21.26 -23.67 -14.66
N SER A 353 21.51 -24.20 -15.85
CA SER A 353 21.33 -23.46 -17.11
C SER A 353 19.88 -23.04 -17.32
N LEU A 354 18.93 -23.84 -16.85
CA LEU A 354 17.50 -23.52 -16.85
C LEU A 354 17.07 -22.56 -15.73
N GLY A 355 18.01 -22.13 -14.86
CA GLY A 355 17.71 -21.22 -13.74
C GLY A 355 16.90 -21.85 -12.59
N LEU A 356 16.73 -23.19 -12.58
CA LEU A 356 15.93 -23.88 -11.56
C LEU A 356 16.62 -23.98 -10.19
N MET A 357 17.89 -23.67 -10.13
CA MET A 357 18.69 -23.68 -8.89
C MET A 357 18.88 -22.29 -8.29
N ASP A 358 18.53 -21.24 -9.01
CA ASP A 358 18.74 -19.87 -8.61
C ASP A 358 17.47 -19.27 -8.00
N LYS A 359 17.66 -18.24 -7.15
CA LYS A 359 16.55 -17.43 -6.69
C LYS A 359 15.93 -16.68 -7.87
N LEU A 360 14.61 -16.71 -7.98
CA LEU A 360 13.90 -15.96 -9.01
C LEU A 360 14.22 -14.46 -8.94
N SER A 361 14.40 -13.84 -10.10
CA SER A 361 14.45 -12.38 -10.26
C SER A 361 13.07 -11.89 -10.66
N LEU A 362 12.30 -11.43 -9.68
CA LEU A 362 10.94 -10.92 -9.83
C LEU A 362 10.77 -9.70 -8.95
N GLU A 363 9.97 -8.73 -9.38
CA GLU A 363 9.72 -7.48 -8.67
C GLU A 363 8.78 -7.66 -7.44
N LEU A 364 8.93 -8.78 -6.75
CA LEU A 364 8.26 -9.08 -5.49
C LEU A 364 9.29 -9.42 -4.41
N PRO A 365 9.14 -8.91 -3.18
CA PRO A 365 10.07 -9.24 -2.09
C PRO A 365 9.82 -10.65 -1.50
N GLU A 366 8.60 -11.21 -1.67
CA GLU A 366 8.19 -12.50 -1.13
C GLU A 366 8.60 -13.65 -2.06
N LEU A 367 9.91 -13.88 -2.20
CA LEU A 367 10.47 -14.95 -3.02
C LEU A 367 11.05 -16.07 -2.17
N GLY A 368 10.67 -17.32 -2.49
CA GLY A 368 11.28 -18.52 -1.97
C GLY A 368 12.68 -18.77 -2.54
N ARG A 369 13.39 -19.71 -1.93
CA ARG A 369 14.63 -20.26 -2.51
C ARG A 369 14.36 -21.68 -2.94
N PRO A 370 14.90 -22.12 -4.10
CA PRO A 370 14.82 -23.51 -4.50
C PRO A 370 15.46 -24.41 -3.44
N GLN A 371 14.81 -25.54 -3.15
CA GLN A 371 15.36 -26.58 -2.29
C GLN A 371 15.96 -27.66 -3.20
N VAL A 372 17.25 -27.55 -3.47
CA VAL A 372 17.96 -28.45 -4.36
C VAL A 372 19.07 -29.15 -3.58
N LEU A 373 19.15 -30.48 -3.75
CA LEU A 373 20.26 -31.26 -3.24
C LEU A 373 21.51 -30.90 -4.06
N THR A 374 22.50 -30.31 -3.41
CA THR A 374 23.77 -29.88 -4.06
C THR A 374 24.91 -30.85 -3.81
N ASP A 375 24.76 -31.81 -2.88
CA ASP A 375 25.77 -32.82 -2.59
C ASP A 375 25.65 -33.97 -3.58
N GLN A 376 26.66 -34.15 -4.42
CA GLN A 376 26.73 -35.25 -5.38
C GLN A 376 26.58 -36.64 -4.72
N LYS A 377 27.00 -36.82 -3.46
CA LYS A 377 26.83 -38.06 -2.71
C LYS A 377 25.34 -38.37 -2.43
N LEU A 378 24.51 -37.32 -2.27
CA LEU A 378 23.08 -37.52 -2.03
C LEU A 378 22.28 -37.73 -3.32
N LEU A 379 22.84 -37.39 -4.48
CA LEU A 379 22.22 -37.60 -5.80
C LEU A 379 22.46 -39.03 -6.33
N THR A 380 23.43 -39.75 -5.76
CA THR A 380 23.80 -41.13 -6.14
C THR A 380 23.26 -42.20 -5.19
N THR A 381 22.60 -41.80 -4.10
CA THR A 381 21.95 -42.66 -3.12
C THR A 381 20.44 -42.54 -3.16
#